data_7539cf8d319a67f52a41e012758406dc
#
_entry.id   7539cf8d319a67f52a41e012758406dc
#
_cell.length_a   1.000
_cell.length_b   1.000
_cell.length_c   1.000
_cell.angle_alpha   90.00
_cell.angle_beta   90.00
_cell.angle_gamma   90.00
#
_symmetry.space_group_name_H-M   'P 1'
#
loop_
_entity.id
_entity.type
_entity.pdbx_description
1 polymer ?
#
loop_
_entity_poly.entity_id
_entity_poly.type
_entity_poly.pdbx_seq_one_letter_code
_entity_poly.pdbx_strand_id
1 'polypeptide(L)'
;MKIAIVGASGAVGQELLRILEERQFPVDDLLLFGSERSAGREYLFRGKPHTVRLLQDNDDFCGVDIAFTSAGGSTSARFADTITRHGAVMIDNSSQFRMDEDVPLVVPEINPEDAKRRPRNIIANPNCTTIMMVVALYPIERLSHIRKIHIASYQSASGAGAEAMRELQQQYKEILETGSAHSISHFPHQLAYNVIPQIDKMTPNDYTKEEMKMYHETRKIMHSDVRTSATCVRVSSLRSHSESVWFETERPLSVEEIRHALQEAPGVTLVDDPQHYVYPMPLESAGKDDVFVGRIRKDLADDHSCTLWLTGDQIRKGAALNAVQIAEIL
;
A
#
# COMPACT_ATOMS: atom_id res chain seq x y z
N MET A 1 -8.71 20.98 -11.31
CA MET A 1 -7.34 20.89 -10.74
C MET A 1 -6.37 20.42 -11.81
N LYS A 2 -5.13 20.91 -11.79
CA LYS A 2 -4.03 20.41 -12.64
C LYS A 2 -3.25 19.36 -11.87
N ILE A 3 -3.24 18.13 -12.38
CA ILE A 3 -2.66 16.96 -11.73
C ILE A 3 -1.43 16.50 -12.49
N ALA A 4 -0.40 16.09 -11.75
CA ALA A 4 0.77 15.43 -12.30
C ALA A 4 0.90 14.00 -11.74
N ILE A 5 1.33 13.04 -12.58
CA ILE A 5 1.67 11.69 -12.16
C ILE A 5 3.13 11.41 -12.57
N VAL A 6 4.00 11.24 -11.59
CA VAL A 6 5.40 10.87 -11.77
C VAL A 6 5.53 9.35 -11.60
N GLY A 7 6.05 8.66 -12.61
CA GLY A 7 6.05 7.21 -12.68
C GLY A 7 4.77 6.64 -13.34
N ALA A 8 4.16 7.40 -14.24
CA ALA A 8 2.89 7.07 -14.88
C ALA A 8 2.86 5.70 -15.57
N SER A 9 3.99 5.19 -16.06
CA SER A 9 4.09 3.90 -16.75
C SER A 9 4.21 2.69 -15.80
N GLY A 10 4.34 2.92 -14.49
CA GLY A 10 4.39 1.87 -13.48
C GLY A 10 3.01 1.32 -13.11
N ALA A 11 2.96 0.20 -12.38
CA ALA A 11 1.71 -0.43 -11.96
C ALA A 11 0.82 0.53 -11.15
N VAL A 12 1.40 1.25 -10.18
CA VAL A 12 0.68 2.25 -9.38
C VAL A 12 0.29 3.46 -10.21
N GLY A 13 1.15 3.94 -11.12
CA GLY A 13 0.83 5.05 -12.02
C GLY A 13 -0.37 4.77 -12.94
N GLN A 14 -0.46 3.56 -13.46
CA GLN A 14 -1.59 3.11 -14.27
C GLN A 14 -2.88 2.94 -13.43
N GLU A 15 -2.74 2.48 -12.19
CA GLU A 15 -3.89 2.38 -11.29
C GLU A 15 -4.36 3.78 -10.82
N LEU A 16 -3.46 4.76 -10.63
CA LEU A 16 -3.82 6.15 -10.35
C LEU A 16 -4.71 6.72 -11.46
N LEU A 17 -4.34 6.53 -12.73
CA LEU A 17 -5.17 6.98 -13.87
C LEU A 17 -6.58 6.39 -13.79
N ARG A 18 -6.67 5.07 -13.56
CA ARG A 18 -7.95 4.37 -13.46
C ARG A 18 -8.80 4.87 -12.28
N ILE A 19 -8.20 4.99 -11.09
CA ILE A 19 -8.92 5.42 -9.88
C ILE A 19 -9.39 6.87 -10.00
N LEU A 20 -8.58 7.77 -10.57
CA LEU A 20 -8.99 9.16 -10.83
C LEU A 20 -10.20 9.25 -11.77
N GLU A 21 -10.31 8.33 -12.75
CA GLU A 21 -11.50 8.20 -13.61
C GLU A 21 -12.70 7.63 -12.85
N GLU A 22 -12.52 6.48 -12.19
CA GLU A 22 -13.58 5.78 -11.45
C GLU A 22 -14.22 6.67 -10.39
N ARG A 23 -13.40 7.44 -9.67
CA ARG A 23 -13.85 8.37 -8.61
C ARG A 23 -14.27 9.73 -9.12
N GLN A 24 -14.21 9.97 -10.44
CA GLN A 24 -14.53 11.25 -11.05
C GLN A 24 -13.77 12.43 -10.41
N PHE A 25 -12.52 12.18 -10.00
CA PHE A 25 -11.68 13.20 -9.38
C PHE A 25 -11.61 14.45 -10.29
N PRO A 26 -11.65 15.70 -9.76
CA PRO A 26 -11.73 16.92 -10.56
C PRO A 26 -10.41 17.26 -11.26
N VAL A 27 -10.12 16.57 -12.37
CA VAL A 27 -8.92 16.78 -13.21
C VAL A 27 -9.31 17.63 -14.43
N ASP A 28 -8.79 18.86 -14.50
CA ASP A 28 -8.93 19.75 -15.65
C ASP A 28 -7.76 19.60 -16.63
N ASP A 29 -6.54 19.40 -16.10
CA ASP A 29 -5.31 19.16 -16.86
C ASP A 29 -4.50 18.03 -16.22
N LEU A 30 -3.94 17.15 -17.05
CA LEU A 30 -3.17 15.98 -16.60
C LEU A 30 -1.79 15.94 -17.26
N LEU A 31 -0.77 15.92 -16.44
CA LEU A 31 0.63 15.75 -16.86
C LEU A 31 1.15 14.40 -16.43
N LEU A 32 1.76 13.66 -17.37
CA LEU A 32 2.38 12.38 -17.10
C LEU A 32 3.89 12.51 -17.23
N PHE A 33 4.61 12.01 -16.20
CA PHE A 33 6.08 12.02 -16.20
C PHE A 33 6.66 10.63 -16.00
N GLY A 34 7.82 10.39 -16.61
CA GLY A 34 8.54 9.14 -16.46
C GLY A 34 10.03 9.28 -16.79
N SER A 35 10.73 8.15 -16.78
CA SER A 35 12.13 8.05 -17.20
C SER A 35 12.27 8.07 -18.74
N GLU A 36 13.51 8.15 -19.25
CA GLU A 36 13.81 8.04 -20.68
C GLU A 36 13.17 6.81 -21.33
N ARG A 37 13.09 5.67 -20.62
CA ARG A 37 12.48 4.42 -21.12
C ARG A 37 10.98 4.54 -21.37
N SER A 38 10.32 5.49 -20.75
CA SER A 38 8.86 5.66 -20.82
C SER A 38 8.43 6.95 -21.47
N ALA A 39 9.31 7.92 -21.63
CA ALA A 39 9.03 9.17 -22.33
C ALA A 39 8.56 8.88 -23.77
N GLY A 40 7.55 9.62 -24.21
CA GLY A 40 6.91 9.45 -25.51
C GLY A 40 5.81 8.36 -25.56
N ARG A 41 5.64 7.54 -24.52
CA ARG A 41 4.49 6.63 -24.45
C ARG A 41 3.22 7.41 -24.20
N GLU A 42 2.10 6.90 -24.70
CA GLU A 42 0.79 7.50 -24.52
C GLU A 42 -0.10 6.60 -23.68
N TYR A 43 -0.88 7.22 -22.81
CA TYR A 43 -1.92 6.56 -22.01
C TYR A 43 -3.22 7.32 -22.14
N LEU A 44 -4.32 6.60 -22.17
CA LEU A 44 -5.66 7.20 -22.22
C LEU A 44 -6.10 7.62 -20.81
N PHE A 45 -6.66 8.80 -20.71
CA PHE A 45 -7.40 9.27 -19.56
C PHE A 45 -8.67 9.98 -20.03
N ARG A 46 -9.84 9.51 -19.59
CA ARG A 46 -11.15 9.98 -20.05
C ARG A 46 -11.26 10.01 -21.57
N GLY A 47 -10.74 8.97 -22.23
CA GLY A 47 -10.77 8.81 -23.68
C GLY A 47 -9.82 9.72 -24.46
N LYS A 48 -8.98 10.53 -23.80
CA LYS A 48 -7.98 11.40 -24.43
C LYS A 48 -6.56 10.83 -24.22
N PRO A 49 -5.70 10.85 -25.23
CA PRO A 49 -4.32 10.44 -25.09
C PRO A 49 -3.50 11.50 -24.35
N HIS A 50 -2.69 11.07 -23.41
CA HIS A 50 -1.72 11.88 -22.68
C HIS A 50 -0.33 11.28 -22.84
N THR A 51 0.61 12.07 -23.37
CA THR A 51 1.97 11.64 -23.60
C THR A 51 2.81 11.77 -22.33
N VAL A 52 3.57 10.72 -22.01
CA VAL A 52 4.54 10.74 -20.90
C VAL A 52 5.72 11.63 -21.27
N ARG A 53 5.97 12.66 -20.47
CA ARG A 53 7.12 13.55 -20.58
C ARG A 53 8.32 12.98 -19.81
N LEU A 54 9.52 13.32 -20.23
CA LEU A 54 10.71 13.03 -19.44
C LEU A 54 10.70 13.89 -18.16
N LEU A 55 10.88 13.25 -17.01
CA LEU A 55 11.02 13.98 -15.74
C LEU A 55 12.36 14.70 -15.69
N GLN A 56 12.34 16.01 -15.58
CA GLN A 56 13.51 16.87 -15.56
C GLN A 56 13.38 17.95 -14.47
N ASP A 57 14.49 18.50 -14.02
CA ASP A 57 14.47 19.66 -13.14
C ASP A 57 14.27 20.95 -13.96
N ASN A 58 13.00 21.30 -14.10
CA ASN A 58 12.54 22.45 -14.88
C ASN A 58 11.22 22.99 -14.28
N ASP A 59 10.52 23.86 -14.99
CA ASP A 59 9.28 24.51 -14.52
C ASP A 59 8.00 23.80 -14.98
N ASP A 60 8.06 22.52 -15.39
CA ASP A 60 6.88 21.77 -15.83
C ASP A 60 5.78 21.63 -14.73
N PHE A 61 6.18 21.74 -13.45
CA PHE A 61 5.26 21.69 -12.30
C PHE A 61 4.63 23.06 -11.98
N CYS A 62 4.88 24.09 -12.75
CA CYS A 62 4.23 25.39 -12.56
C CYS A 62 2.72 25.26 -12.76
N GLY A 63 1.96 25.71 -11.74
CA GLY A 63 0.50 25.64 -11.71
C GLY A 63 -0.08 24.22 -11.52
N VAL A 64 0.75 23.23 -11.19
CA VAL A 64 0.27 21.91 -10.73
C VAL A 64 -0.25 22.06 -9.29
N ASP A 65 -1.45 21.55 -9.04
CA ASP A 65 -2.06 21.54 -7.72
C ASP A 65 -1.56 20.35 -6.91
N ILE A 66 -1.62 19.14 -7.48
CA ILE A 66 -1.20 17.89 -6.82
C ILE A 66 -0.33 17.07 -7.77
N ALA A 67 0.76 16.54 -7.24
CA ALA A 67 1.65 15.61 -7.93
C ALA A 67 1.72 14.27 -7.19
N PHE A 68 1.17 13.22 -7.78
CA PHE A 68 1.35 11.85 -7.31
C PHE A 68 2.69 11.31 -7.77
N THR A 69 3.53 10.83 -6.85
CA THR A 69 4.84 10.28 -7.17
C THR A 69 4.92 8.80 -6.83
N SER A 70 5.28 7.98 -7.82
CA SER A 70 5.47 6.54 -7.69
C SER A 70 6.60 6.05 -8.60
N ALA A 71 7.80 6.65 -8.42
CA ALA A 71 8.98 6.39 -9.25
C ALA A 71 10.20 5.93 -8.42
N GLY A 72 9.98 5.55 -7.15
CA GLY A 72 11.00 5.08 -6.22
C GLY A 72 11.67 6.21 -5.41
N GLY A 73 12.24 5.85 -4.25
CA GLY A 73 12.74 6.83 -3.26
C GLY A 73 13.82 7.75 -3.79
N SER A 74 14.76 7.25 -4.58
CA SER A 74 15.82 8.10 -5.16
C SER A 74 15.27 9.17 -6.11
N THR A 75 14.23 8.84 -6.88
CA THR A 75 13.53 9.81 -7.74
C THR A 75 12.77 10.82 -6.91
N SER A 76 12.04 10.37 -5.89
CA SER A 76 11.32 11.26 -4.96
C SER A 76 12.29 12.22 -4.26
N ALA A 77 13.41 11.74 -3.72
CA ALA A 77 14.43 12.58 -3.10
C ALA A 77 15.00 13.63 -4.06
N ARG A 78 15.30 13.23 -5.31
CA ARG A 78 15.91 14.10 -6.32
C ARG A 78 14.98 15.21 -6.79
N PHE A 79 13.68 14.91 -6.94
CA PHE A 79 12.74 15.81 -7.60
C PHE A 79 11.71 16.45 -6.65
N ALA A 80 11.79 16.21 -5.34
CA ALA A 80 10.85 16.79 -4.38
C ALA A 80 10.81 18.32 -4.48
N ASP A 81 11.97 18.98 -4.48
CA ASP A 81 12.03 20.45 -4.58
C ASP A 81 11.55 20.96 -5.95
N THR A 82 11.86 20.24 -7.03
CA THR A 82 11.35 20.55 -8.37
C THR A 82 9.82 20.54 -8.41
N ILE A 83 9.21 19.55 -7.75
CA ILE A 83 7.75 19.37 -7.71
C ILE A 83 7.09 20.44 -6.83
N THR A 84 7.65 20.69 -5.65
CA THR A 84 6.98 21.52 -4.62
C THR A 84 7.30 23.01 -4.68
N ARG A 85 8.39 23.42 -5.34
CA ARG A 85 8.84 24.83 -5.37
C ARG A 85 7.84 25.81 -5.97
N HIS A 86 6.89 25.34 -6.78
CA HIS A 86 5.82 26.16 -7.37
C HIS A 86 4.48 26.00 -6.63
N GLY A 87 4.47 25.37 -5.46
CA GLY A 87 3.30 25.24 -4.59
C GLY A 87 2.49 23.95 -4.77
N ALA A 88 2.89 23.05 -5.68
CA ALA A 88 2.25 21.74 -5.81
C ALA A 88 2.37 20.92 -4.52
N VAL A 89 1.32 20.21 -4.14
CA VAL A 89 1.37 19.22 -3.08
C VAL A 89 1.83 17.89 -3.67
N MET A 90 2.97 17.38 -3.20
CA MET A 90 3.50 16.08 -3.58
C MET A 90 2.94 15.00 -2.67
N ILE A 91 2.23 14.01 -3.23
CA ILE A 91 1.79 12.80 -2.51
C ILE A 91 2.71 11.66 -2.94
N ASP A 92 3.61 11.25 -2.05
CA ASP A 92 4.70 10.33 -2.36
C ASP A 92 4.43 8.89 -1.91
N ASN A 93 4.37 7.96 -2.86
CA ASN A 93 4.21 6.53 -2.61
C ASN A 93 5.52 5.81 -2.23
N SER A 94 6.67 6.48 -2.33
CA SER A 94 7.94 5.88 -1.95
C SER A 94 8.14 5.87 -0.42
N SER A 95 9.16 5.17 0.05
CA SER A 95 9.52 5.18 1.47
C SER A 95 10.41 6.36 1.86
N GLN A 96 10.70 7.29 0.94
CA GLN A 96 11.74 8.31 1.13
C GLN A 96 11.46 9.23 2.30
N PHE A 97 10.24 9.72 2.43
CA PHE A 97 9.88 10.77 3.39
C PHE A 97 9.00 10.28 4.54
N ARG A 98 8.65 8.98 4.58
CA ARG A 98 7.65 8.46 5.52
C ARG A 98 8.00 8.71 6.99
N MET A 99 9.28 8.69 7.33
CA MET A 99 9.73 8.86 8.72
C MET A 99 10.29 10.26 9.02
N ASP A 100 10.27 11.17 8.04
CA ASP A 100 10.64 12.58 8.28
C ASP A 100 9.61 13.23 9.21
N GLU A 101 10.06 13.96 10.24
CA GLU A 101 9.19 14.57 11.25
C GLU A 101 8.30 15.68 10.67
N ASP A 102 8.77 16.34 9.62
CA ASP A 102 8.10 17.44 8.93
C ASP A 102 7.28 17.00 7.72
N VAL A 103 7.12 15.67 7.52
CA VAL A 103 6.28 15.09 6.47
C VAL A 103 5.21 14.18 7.11
N PRO A 104 3.91 14.51 6.96
CA PRO A 104 2.85 13.66 7.46
C PRO A 104 2.78 12.33 6.69
N LEU A 105 2.48 11.25 7.41
CA LEU A 105 2.25 9.91 6.89
C LEU A 105 0.77 9.58 7.07
N VAL A 106 -0.01 9.52 5.98
CA VAL A 106 -1.45 9.64 6.06
C VAL A 106 -2.19 8.41 5.54
N VAL A 107 -3.15 7.95 6.34
CA VAL A 107 -4.23 7.04 5.95
C VAL A 107 -5.56 7.76 6.26
N PRO A 108 -6.33 8.17 5.26
CA PRO A 108 -7.49 9.04 5.46
C PRO A 108 -8.55 8.53 6.44
N GLU A 109 -8.70 7.22 6.57
CA GLU A 109 -9.63 6.60 7.55
C GLU A 109 -9.16 6.73 9.01
N ILE A 110 -7.89 7.12 9.23
CA ILE A 110 -7.26 7.09 10.57
C ILE A 110 -6.85 8.49 11.02
N ASN A 111 -5.98 9.14 10.24
CA ASN A 111 -5.35 10.41 10.62
C ASN A 111 -5.43 11.50 9.52
N PRO A 112 -6.66 11.80 8.98
CA PRO A 112 -6.82 12.77 7.89
C PRO A 112 -6.32 14.17 8.27
N GLU A 113 -6.42 14.55 9.55
CA GLU A 113 -6.00 15.86 10.05
C GLU A 113 -4.49 16.11 9.89
N ASP A 114 -3.67 15.06 9.88
CA ASP A 114 -2.23 15.18 9.70
C ASP A 114 -1.87 15.78 8.33
N ALA A 115 -2.69 15.53 7.31
CA ALA A 115 -2.50 16.09 5.97
C ALA A 115 -2.51 17.62 5.93
N LYS A 116 -3.11 18.28 6.93
CA LYS A 116 -3.16 19.74 7.03
C LYS A 116 -1.80 20.35 7.43
N ARG A 117 -0.96 19.59 8.14
CA ARG A 117 0.38 20.03 8.57
C ARG A 117 1.46 19.44 7.66
N ARG A 118 1.71 20.11 6.54
CA ARG A 118 2.70 19.69 5.53
C ARG A 118 3.66 20.83 5.15
N PRO A 119 4.58 21.24 6.03
CA PRO A 119 5.43 22.42 5.82
C PRO A 119 6.31 22.33 4.56
N ARG A 120 6.58 21.11 4.06
CA ARG A 120 7.32 20.89 2.81
C ARG A 120 6.43 20.71 1.58
N ASN A 121 5.12 20.88 1.68
CA ASN A 121 4.16 20.48 0.65
C ASN A 121 4.32 19.00 0.20
N ILE A 122 4.81 18.14 1.08
CA ILE A 122 4.93 16.70 0.86
C ILE A 122 4.03 15.98 1.84
N ILE A 123 3.29 14.98 1.36
CA ILE A 123 2.55 14.00 2.16
C ILE A 123 3.05 12.62 1.74
N ALA A 124 3.47 11.82 2.71
CA ALA A 124 3.90 10.45 2.45
C ALA A 124 2.70 9.49 2.48
N ASN A 125 2.62 8.64 1.46
CA ASN A 125 1.70 7.52 1.40
C ASN A 125 2.38 6.29 2.02
N PRO A 126 1.76 5.62 3.00
CA PRO A 126 2.42 4.55 3.75
C PRO A 126 2.73 3.29 2.93
N ASN A 127 3.41 2.35 3.55
CA ASN A 127 3.63 1.02 3.03
C ASN A 127 2.30 0.26 2.86
N CYS A 128 2.19 -0.54 1.81
CA CYS A 128 0.94 -1.20 1.43
C CYS A 128 0.41 -2.17 2.51
N THR A 129 1.28 -2.97 3.13
CA THR A 129 0.89 -3.86 4.23
C THR A 129 0.54 -3.06 5.47
N THR A 130 1.29 -2.00 5.79
CA THR A 130 0.95 -1.11 6.91
C THR A 130 -0.44 -0.50 6.73
N ILE A 131 -0.77 0.04 5.55
CA ILE A 131 -2.09 0.64 5.29
C ILE A 131 -3.21 -0.37 5.58
N MET A 132 -3.12 -1.57 5.03
CA MET A 132 -4.17 -2.58 5.19
C MET A 132 -4.33 -3.01 6.63
N MET A 133 -3.22 -3.25 7.34
CA MET A 133 -3.23 -3.61 8.75
C MET A 133 -3.86 -2.53 9.61
N VAL A 134 -3.44 -1.26 9.46
CA VAL A 134 -3.96 -0.18 10.32
C VAL A 134 -5.42 0.16 10.02
N VAL A 135 -5.89 0.04 8.77
CA VAL A 135 -7.31 0.20 8.42
C VAL A 135 -8.16 -0.85 9.13
N ALA A 136 -7.70 -2.11 9.20
CA ALA A 136 -8.41 -3.16 9.92
C ALA A 136 -8.30 -3.02 11.44
N LEU A 137 -7.19 -2.53 11.99
CA LEU A 137 -6.97 -2.48 13.43
C LEU A 137 -7.45 -1.19 14.09
N TYR A 138 -7.53 -0.08 13.38
CA TYR A 138 -7.92 1.20 13.98
C TYR A 138 -9.33 1.21 14.60
N PRO A 139 -10.36 0.58 14.01
CA PRO A 139 -11.65 0.43 14.68
C PRO A 139 -11.57 -0.30 16.02
N ILE A 140 -10.64 -1.26 16.13
CA ILE A 140 -10.38 -2.04 17.36
C ILE A 140 -9.62 -1.19 18.39
N GLU A 141 -8.60 -0.44 17.93
CA GLU A 141 -7.87 0.53 18.77
C GLU A 141 -8.80 1.52 19.46
N ARG A 142 -9.86 1.96 18.76
CA ARG A 142 -10.87 2.85 19.32
C ARG A 142 -11.74 2.22 20.41
N LEU A 143 -11.86 0.91 20.45
CA LEU A 143 -12.56 0.17 21.52
C LEU A 143 -11.66 -0.04 22.73
N SER A 144 -10.39 -0.37 22.48
CA SER A 144 -9.39 -0.62 23.50
C SER A 144 -8.00 -0.49 22.90
N HIS A 145 -7.10 0.22 23.56
CA HIS A 145 -5.74 0.41 23.10
C HIS A 145 -5.04 -0.92 22.80
N ILE A 146 -4.45 -1.01 21.61
CA ILE A 146 -3.69 -2.18 21.15
C ILE A 146 -2.26 -2.06 21.66
N ARG A 147 -1.86 -2.93 22.56
CA ARG A 147 -0.51 -2.95 23.15
C ARG A 147 0.55 -3.60 22.27
N LYS A 148 0.13 -4.69 21.59
CA LYS A 148 1.04 -5.48 20.76
C LYS A 148 0.35 -5.99 19.50
N ILE A 149 1.14 -6.10 18.45
CA ILE A 149 0.75 -6.72 17.19
C ILE A 149 1.85 -7.69 16.77
N HIS A 150 1.47 -8.94 16.47
CA HIS A 150 2.30 -9.89 15.73
C HIS A 150 1.63 -10.16 14.39
N ILE A 151 2.37 -10.00 13.32
CA ILE A 151 1.82 -10.13 11.97
C ILE A 151 2.72 -10.95 11.07
N ALA A 152 2.11 -11.84 10.31
CA ALA A 152 2.72 -12.46 9.14
C ALA A 152 1.99 -11.96 7.88
N SER A 153 2.73 -11.31 6.97
CA SER A 153 2.18 -10.88 5.69
C SER A 153 2.51 -11.88 4.58
N TYR A 154 1.54 -12.12 3.71
CA TYR A 154 1.64 -12.97 2.53
C TYR A 154 1.49 -12.08 1.29
N GLN A 155 2.63 -11.60 0.79
CA GLN A 155 2.66 -10.55 -0.22
C GLN A 155 2.79 -11.11 -1.64
N SER A 156 1.87 -10.72 -2.50
CA SER A 156 1.86 -11.09 -3.92
C SER A 156 3.01 -10.46 -4.71
N ALA A 157 3.32 -11.04 -5.88
CA ALA A 157 4.38 -10.57 -6.78
C ALA A 157 4.21 -9.11 -7.21
N SER A 158 2.98 -8.64 -7.37
CA SER A 158 2.67 -7.26 -7.79
C SER A 158 3.18 -6.17 -6.82
N GLY A 159 3.42 -6.50 -5.54
CA GLY A 159 4.08 -5.60 -4.60
C GLY A 159 5.53 -5.25 -5.00
N ALA A 160 6.17 -6.08 -5.80
CA ALA A 160 7.48 -5.81 -6.42
C ALA A 160 7.39 -5.23 -7.85
N GLY A 161 6.17 -4.91 -8.33
CA GLY A 161 5.93 -4.26 -9.60
C GLY A 161 5.60 -5.20 -10.77
N ALA A 162 5.39 -4.60 -11.95
CA ALA A 162 4.91 -5.33 -13.13
C ALA A 162 5.91 -6.37 -13.66
N GLU A 163 7.22 -6.12 -13.53
CA GLU A 163 8.27 -7.07 -13.95
C GLU A 163 8.24 -8.33 -13.08
N ALA A 164 8.04 -8.19 -11.76
CA ALA A 164 7.91 -9.30 -10.84
C ALA A 164 6.69 -10.19 -11.15
N MET A 165 5.57 -9.57 -11.54
CA MET A 165 4.40 -10.32 -11.99
C MET A 165 4.68 -11.12 -13.26
N ARG A 166 5.37 -10.51 -14.23
CA ARG A 166 5.77 -11.18 -15.48
C ARG A 166 6.73 -12.34 -15.22
N GLU A 167 7.72 -12.14 -14.34
CA GLU A 167 8.63 -13.20 -13.94
C GLU A 167 7.89 -14.39 -13.33
N LEU A 168 6.97 -14.15 -12.38
CA LEU A 168 6.19 -15.23 -11.78
C LEU A 168 5.35 -15.99 -12.83
N GLN A 169 4.69 -15.30 -13.75
CA GLN A 169 3.93 -15.93 -14.83
C GLN A 169 4.84 -16.74 -15.76
N GLN A 170 6.01 -16.22 -16.06
CA GLN A 170 7.00 -16.92 -16.88
C GLN A 170 7.55 -18.18 -16.18
N GLN A 171 7.82 -18.11 -14.87
CA GLN A 171 8.22 -19.27 -14.08
C GLN A 171 7.17 -20.41 -14.12
N TYR A 172 5.89 -20.08 -13.99
CA TYR A 172 4.81 -21.09 -14.12
C TYR A 172 4.82 -21.74 -15.50
N LYS A 173 4.95 -20.94 -16.57
CA LYS A 173 5.01 -21.44 -17.93
C LYS A 173 6.20 -22.39 -18.14
N GLU A 174 7.39 -21.97 -17.72
CA GLU A 174 8.62 -22.75 -17.81
C GLU A 174 8.51 -24.09 -17.09
N ILE A 175 7.98 -24.08 -15.85
CA ILE A 175 7.80 -25.30 -15.06
C ILE A 175 6.84 -26.28 -15.76
N LEU A 176 5.75 -25.79 -16.34
CA LEU A 176 4.79 -26.62 -17.05
C LEU A 176 5.37 -27.20 -18.36
N GLU A 177 6.25 -26.46 -19.04
CA GLU A 177 6.85 -26.86 -20.32
C GLU A 177 8.12 -27.71 -20.17
N THR A 178 8.95 -27.42 -19.14
CA THR A 178 10.30 -27.99 -19.02
C THR A 178 10.56 -28.72 -17.69
N GLY A 179 9.64 -28.60 -16.71
CA GLY A 179 9.79 -29.15 -15.37
C GLY A 179 10.57 -28.26 -14.39
N SER A 180 11.10 -27.11 -14.81
CA SER A 180 11.92 -26.23 -13.97
C SER A 180 11.77 -24.75 -14.36
N ALA A 181 11.91 -23.84 -13.38
CA ALA A 181 11.99 -22.40 -13.63
C ALA A 181 13.43 -21.97 -13.96
N HIS A 182 13.57 -21.12 -14.96
CA HIS A 182 14.84 -20.55 -15.40
C HIS A 182 14.86 -19.02 -15.24
N SER A 183 13.70 -18.38 -15.33
CA SER A 183 13.54 -16.92 -15.16
C SER A 183 13.54 -16.54 -13.69
N ILE A 184 14.73 -16.39 -13.09
CA ILE A 184 14.94 -15.98 -11.71
C ILE A 184 15.91 -14.80 -11.73
N SER A 185 15.36 -13.58 -11.82
CA SER A 185 16.14 -12.34 -11.95
C SER A 185 15.65 -11.23 -11.04
N HIS A 186 14.35 -11.18 -10.79
CA HIS A 186 13.70 -10.17 -9.97
C HIS A 186 13.58 -10.59 -8.51
N PHE A 187 13.28 -11.87 -8.28
CA PHE A 187 13.30 -12.48 -6.96
C PHE A 187 14.63 -13.19 -6.69
N PRO A 188 15.07 -13.29 -5.42
CA PRO A 188 16.31 -13.99 -5.08
C PRO A 188 16.23 -15.51 -5.27
N HIS A 189 15.01 -16.06 -5.39
CA HIS A 189 14.71 -17.48 -5.57
C HIS A 189 13.50 -17.64 -6.48
N GLN A 190 13.32 -18.86 -7.01
CA GLN A 190 12.07 -19.25 -7.67
C GLN A 190 10.89 -18.94 -6.74
N LEU A 191 9.88 -18.23 -7.25
CA LEU A 191 8.66 -17.90 -6.50
C LEU A 191 7.50 -18.83 -6.85
N ALA A 192 7.39 -19.29 -8.11
CA ALA A 192 6.35 -20.24 -8.51
C ALA A 192 6.42 -21.51 -7.65
N TYR A 193 5.27 -21.90 -7.05
CA TYR A 193 5.14 -23.01 -6.10
C TYR A 193 6.00 -22.87 -4.83
N ASN A 194 6.38 -21.66 -4.44
CA ASN A 194 7.26 -21.42 -3.30
C ASN A 194 6.78 -20.23 -2.46
N VAL A 195 7.38 -20.08 -1.28
CA VAL A 195 7.29 -18.90 -0.42
C VAL A 195 8.71 -18.45 -0.05
N ILE A 196 8.94 -17.15 -0.05
CA ILE A 196 10.25 -16.55 0.29
C ILE A 196 10.06 -15.71 1.55
N PRO A 197 10.61 -16.13 2.72
CA PRO A 197 10.40 -15.45 4.00
C PRO A 197 11.31 -14.22 4.18
N GLN A 198 11.44 -13.44 3.12
CA GLN A 198 12.21 -12.20 3.12
C GLN A 198 11.69 -11.27 2.03
N ILE A 199 11.34 -10.06 2.43
CA ILE A 199 11.02 -8.96 1.51
C ILE A 199 11.91 -7.77 1.88
N ASP A 200 12.60 -7.19 0.87
CA ASP A 200 13.59 -6.13 1.04
C ASP A 200 14.87 -6.61 1.76
N LYS A 201 15.78 -5.69 2.05
CA LYS A 201 17.10 -5.97 2.64
C LYS A 201 17.01 -6.14 4.15
N MET A 202 17.88 -6.99 4.69
CA MET A 202 18.04 -7.15 6.14
C MET A 202 18.57 -5.87 6.79
N THR A 203 18.16 -5.65 8.02
CA THR A 203 18.67 -4.60 8.92
C THR A 203 19.54 -5.23 10.02
N PRO A 204 20.31 -4.43 10.79
CA PRO A 204 21.25 -5.00 11.80
C PRO A 204 20.57 -5.76 12.97
N ASN A 205 19.26 -5.65 13.12
CA ASN A 205 18.50 -6.38 14.15
C ASN A 205 17.79 -7.63 13.61
N ASP A 206 18.25 -8.15 12.47
CA ASP A 206 17.73 -9.36 11.81
C ASP A 206 16.29 -9.27 11.30
N TYR A 207 15.70 -8.07 11.29
CA TYR A 207 14.47 -7.78 10.57
C TYR A 207 14.76 -7.24 9.17
N THR A 208 13.84 -7.40 8.24
CA THR A 208 13.93 -6.76 6.93
C THR A 208 13.48 -5.29 7.01
N LYS A 209 13.88 -4.49 6.01
CA LYS A 209 13.36 -3.12 5.91
C LYS A 209 11.85 -3.09 5.77
N GLU A 210 11.25 -4.07 5.10
CA GLU A 210 9.79 -4.17 4.95
C GLU A 210 9.11 -4.35 6.32
N GLU A 211 9.64 -5.22 7.16
CA GLU A 211 9.15 -5.46 8.52
C GLU A 211 9.32 -4.24 9.43
N MET A 212 10.45 -3.53 9.29
CA MET A 212 10.69 -2.29 10.04
C MET A 212 9.75 -1.14 9.63
N LYS A 213 9.29 -1.11 8.36
CA LYS A 213 8.24 -0.15 7.94
C LYS A 213 6.97 -0.39 8.75
N MET A 214 6.52 -1.63 8.89
CA MET A 214 5.33 -1.95 9.69
C MET A 214 5.48 -1.50 11.15
N TYR A 215 6.67 -1.67 11.74
CA TYR A 215 6.94 -1.22 13.11
C TYR A 215 6.87 0.30 13.26
N HIS A 216 7.54 1.06 12.40
CA HIS A 216 7.65 2.51 12.53
C HIS A 216 6.41 3.24 12.04
N GLU A 217 5.90 2.85 10.86
CA GLU A 217 4.78 3.53 10.20
C GLU A 217 3.49 3.38 10.99
N THR A 218 3.21 2.19 11.55
CA THR A 218 2.02 1.95 12.40
C THR A 218 1.95 2.95 13.55
N ARG A 219 3.06 3.14 14.25
CA ARG A 219 3.13 4.06 15.40
C ARG A 219 2.90 5.51 14.98
N LYS A 220 3.47 5.91 13.84
CA LYS A 220 3.32 7.27 13.30
C LYS A 220 1.89 7.54 12.85
N ILE A 221 1.25 6.60 12.14
CA ILE A 221 -0.12 6.75 11.62
C ILE A 221 -1.14 6.74 12.75
N MET A 222 -1.02 5.80 13.69
CA MET A 222 -1.99 5.61 14.78
C MET A 222 -1.73 6.54 15.97
N HIS A 223 -0.66 7.35 15.95
CA HIS A 223 -0.21 8.16 17.10
C HIS A 223 -0.12 7.34 18.39
N SER A 224 0.40 6.11 18.28
CA SER A 224 0.35 5.10 19.33
C SER A 224 1.76 4.57 19.64
N ASP A 225 1.96 4.08 20.86
CA ASP A 225 3.17 3.39 21.28
C ASP A 225 3.15 1.87 21.05
N VAL A 226 2.18 1.39 20.28
CA VAL A 226 1.98 -0.02 19.95
C VAL A 226 3.27 -0.70 19.51
N ARG A 227 3.49 -1.91 20.06
CA ARG A 227 4.67 -2.74 19.75
C ARG A 227 4.32 -3.74 18.67
N THR A 228 4.90 -3.56 17.49
CA THR A 228 4.64 -4.42 16.32
C THR A 228 5.85 -5.29 16.02
N SER A 229 5.63 -6.58 15.77
CA SER A 229 6.63 -7.51 15.24
C SER A 229 6.06 -8.17 14.00
N ALA A 230 6.80 -8.14 12.89
CA ALA A 230 6.33 -8.60 11.59
C ALA A 230 7.26 -9.66 11.00
N THR A 231 6.68 -10.59 10.24
CA THR A 231 7.39 -11.45 9.29
C THR A 231 6.78 -11.26 7.92
N CYS A 232 7.54 -10.73 6.97
CA CYS A 232 7.06 -10.44 5.63
C CYS A 232 7.48 -11.52 4.63
N VAL A 233 6.49 -12.21 4.06
CA VAL A 233 6.70 -13.36 3.18
C VAL A 233 6.21 -13.04 1.77
N ARG A 234 7.05 -13.27 0.75
CA ARG A 234 6.65 -13.25 -0.65
C ARG A 234 6.01 -14.59 -1.02
N VAL A 235 4.80 -14.54 -1.58
CA VAL A 235 4.05 -15.74 -1.98
C VAL A 235 3.75 -15.74 -3.49
N SER A 236 3.48 -16.92 -4.03
CA SER A 236 3.28 -17.15 -5.46
C SER A 236 1.88 -16.75 -5.97
N SER A 237 1.32 -15.66 -5.43
CA SER A 237 0.12 -15.01 -5.97
C SER A 237 0.49 -13.77 -6.79
N LEU A 238 -0.33 -13.43 -7.80
CA LEU A 238 -0.05 -12.31 -8.69
C LEU A 238 -0.41 -10.97 -8.07
N ARG A 239 -1.59 -10.84 -7.46
CA ARG A 239 -2.15 -9.58 -6.96
C ARG A 239 -2.90 -9.81 -5.65
N SER A 240 -3.05 -8.76 -4.86
CA SER A 240 -3.61 -8.75 -3.52
C SER A 240 -2.72 -9.41 -2.47
N HIS A 241 -2.56 -8.74 -1.34
CA HIS A 241 -1.81 -9.26 -0.18
C HIS A 241 -2.78 -9.85 0.83
N SER A 242 -2.26 -10.70 1.69
CA SER A 242 -2.97 -11.21 2.86
C SER A 242 -2.13 -11.03 4.10
N GLU A 243 -2.77 -10.94 5.25
CA GLU A 243 -2.09 -10.78 6.53
C GLU A 243 -2.80 -11.62 7.60
N SER A 244 -2.00 -12.36 8.36
CA SER A 244 -2.43 -13.01 9.60
C SER A 244 -2.00 -12.14 10.76
N VAL A 245 -2.95 -11.57 11.48
CA VAL A 245 -2.70 -10.60 12.54
C VAL A 245 -3.16 -11.16 13.87
N TRP A 246 -2.25 -11.17 14.83
CA TRP A 246 -2.50 -11.36 16.24
C TRP A 246 -2.30 -10.01 16.95
N PHE A 247 -3.20 -9.64 17.86
CA PHE A 247 -3.10 -8.40 18.61
C PHE A 247 -3.58 -8.56 20.04
N GLU A 248 -2.95 -7.83 20.96
CA GLU A 248 -3.27 -7.74 22.38
C GLU A 248 -3.83 -6.37 22.70
N THR A 249 -4.99 -6.32 23.35
CA THR A 249 -5.65 -5.08 23.78
C THR A 249 -5.55 -4.87 25.28
N GLU A 250 -5.64 -3.62 25.71
CA GLU A 250 -5.58 -3.26 27.13
C GLU A 250 -6.74 -3.84 27.92
N ARG A 251 -7.95 -3.74 27.39
CA ARG A 251 -9.17 -4.39 27.88
C ARG A 251 -9.48 -5.61 26.99
N PRO A 252 -9.85 -6.75 27.56
CA PRO A 252 -10.34 -7.87 26.75
C PRO A 252 -11.55 -7.45 25.90
N LEU A 253 -11.54 -7.83 24.63
CA LEU A 253 -12.64 -7.60 23.68
C LEU A 253 -13.29 -8.94 23.32
N SER A 254 -14.60 -8.96 23.20
CA SER A 254 -15.32 -10.10 22.62
C SER A 254 -15.16 -10.10 21.08
N VAL A 255 -15.36 -11.25 20.47
CA VAL A 255 -15.37 -11.37 18.98
C VAL A 255 -16.51 -10.56 18.39
N GLU A 256 -17.63 -10.48 19.08
CA GLU A 256 -18.82 -9.72 18.68
C GLU A 256 -18.57 -8.22 18.68
N GLU A 257 -17.89 -7.67 19.70
CA GLU A 257 -17.47 -6.26 19.74
C GLU A 257 -16.57 -5.93 18.55
N ILE A 258 -15.60 -6.81 18.26
CA ILE A 258 -14.66 -6.64 17.13
C ILE A 258 -15.40 -6.69 15.79
N ARG A 259 -16.29 -7.69 15.59
CA ARG A 259 -17.08 -7.79 14.36
C ARG A 259 -17.95 -6.56 14.13
N HIS A 260 -18.62 -6.09 15.19
CA HIS A 260 -19.46 -4.90 15.10
C HIS A 260 -18.65 -3.65 14.70
N ALA A 261 -17.51 -3.43 15.35
CA ALA A 261 -16.63 -2.31 15.01
C ALA A 261 -16.11 -2.35 13.55
N LEU A 262 -15.76 -3.55 13.08
CA LEU A 262 -15.29 -3.74 11.70
C LEU A 262 -16.41 -3.60 10.66
N GLN A 263 -17.63 -3.98 10.99
CA GLN A 263 -18.79 -3.87 10.11
C GLN A 263 -19.16 -2.42 9.81
N GLU A 264 -18.91 -1.51 10.75
CA GLU A 264 -19.20 -0.08 10.62
C GLU A 264 -17.99 0.74 10.16
N ALA A 265 -16.82 0.11 10.04
CA ALA A 265 -15.58 0.81 9.73
C ALA A 265 -15.49 1.21 8.25
N PRO A 266 -15.13 2.47 7.93
CA PRO A 266 -14.90 2.88 6.56
C PRO A 266 -13.69 2.14 5.97
N GLY A 267 -13.78 1.75 4.70
CA GLY A 267 -12.71 1.04 3.98
C GLY A 267 -12.52 -0.42 4.40
N VAL A 268 -13.44 -0.98 5.20
CA VAL A 268 -13.44 -2.38 5.64
C VAL A 268 -14.69 -3.10 5.16
N THR A 269 -14.50 -4.29 4.61
CA THR A 269 -15.59 -5.25 4.33
C THR A 269 -15.40 -6.48 5.19
N LEU A 270 -16.38 -6.75 6.08
CA LEU A 270 -16.38 -7.94 6.93
C LEU A 270 -16.85 -9.16 6.13
N VAL A 271 -16.02 -10.23 6.09
CA VAL A 271 -16.30 -11.52 5.43
C VAL A 271 -15.91 -12.63 6.42
N ASP A 272 -16.82 -12.99 7.34
CA ASP A 272 -16.48 -13.86 8.47
C ASP A 272 -17.59 -14.88 8.80
N ASP A 273 -17.77 -15.85 7.90
CA ASP A 273 -18.58 -17.06 8.15
C ASP A 273 -17.77 -18.32 7.83
N PRO A 274 -16.76 -18.65 8.66
CA PRO A 274 -15.83 -19.75 8.38
C PRO A 274 -16.49 -21.14 8.43
N GLN A 275 -17.66 -21.29 9.05
CA GLN A 275 -18.39 -22.56 9.07
C GLN A 275 -18.93 -22.92 7.68
N HIS A 276 -19.22 -21.92 6.86
CA HIS A 276 -19.64 -22.09 5.46
C HIS A 276 -18.52 -21.78 4.47
N TYR A 277 -17.24 -21.78 4.92
CA TYR A 277 -16.07 -21.51 4.10
C TYR A 277 -16.04 -20.08 3.50
N VAL A 278 -16.71 -19.13 4.15
CA VAL A 278 -16.74 -17.71 3.72
C VAL A 278 -15.73 -16.91 4.55
N TYR A 279 -14.66 -16.52 3.92
CA TYR A 279 -13.56 -15.72 4.51
C TYR A 279 -12.79 -14.97 3.40
N PRO A 280 -12.04 -13.92 3.73
CA PRO A 280 -11.34 -13.13 2.71
C PRO A 280 -10.24 -13.92 2.01
N MET A 281 -10.19 -13.82 0.68
CA MET A 281 -9.14 -14.43 -0.14
C MET A 281 -8.56 -13.42 -1.15
N PRO A 282 -7.24 -13.52 -1.48
CA PRO A 282 -6.59 -12.58 -2.39
C PRO A 282 -7.25 -12.48 -3.77
N LEU A 283 -7.75 -13.60 -4.28
CA LEU A 283 -8.40 -13.66 -5.59
C LEU A 283 -9.68 -12.81 -5.62
N GLU A 284 -10.40 -12.73 -4.51
CA GLU A 284 -11.66 -12.00 -4.39
C GLU A 284 -11.46 -10.52 -4.07
N SER A 285 -10.38 -10.16 -3.37
CA SER A 285 -10.06 -8.78 -3.02
C SER A 285 -9.26 -8.04 -4.11
N ALA A 286 -8.69 -8.75 -5.07
CA ALA A 286 -7.96 -8.14 -6.18
C ALA A 286 -8.87 -7.23 -7.02
N GLY A 287 -8.43 -5.98 -7.25
CA GLY A 287 -9.19 -4.95 -7.99
C GLY A 287 -10.28 -4.25 -7.18
N LYS A 288 -10.41 -4.54 -5.87
CA LYS A 288 -11.38 -3.89 -4.98
C LYS A 288 -10.72 -2.86 -4.07
N ASP A 289 -11.53 -1.94 -3.55
CA ASP A 289 -11.07 -0.78 -2.77
C ASP A 289 -10.89 -1.10 -1.29
N ASP A 290 -11.76 -1.93 -0.72
CA ASP A 290 -11.79 -2.21 0.70
C ASP A 290 -10.70 -3.20 1.15
N VAL A 291 -10.38 -3.14 2.42
CA VAL A 291 -9.70 -4.20 3.17
C VAL A 291 -10.74 -5.20 3.66
N PHE A 292 -10.62 -6.45 3.22
CA PHE A 292 -11.53 -7.53 3.59
C PHE A 292 -11.00 -8.22 4.85
N VAL A 293 -11.82 -8.30 5.89
CA VAL A 293 -11.43 -8.86 7.19
C VAL A 293 -12.33 -10.03 7.56
N GLY A 294 -11.74 -11.08 8.11
CA GLY A 294 -12.47 -12.24 8.61
C GLY A 294 -11.59 -13.15 9.46
N ARG A 295 -12.04 -14.37 9.72
CA ARG A 295 -11.37 -15.33 10.61
C ARG A 295 -11.07 -14.74 12.00
N ILE A 296 -12.01 -13.90 12.50
CA ILE A 296 -11.90 -13.25 13.80
C ILE A 296 -12.17 -14.26 14.90
N ARG A 297 -11.24 -14.38 15.84
CA ARG A 297 -11.32 -15.33 16.94
C ARG A 297 -10.49 -14.91 18.15
N LYS A 298 -10.87 -15.37 19.31
CA LYS A 298 -10.06 -15.23 20.54
C LYS A 298 -8.76 -16.03 20.41
N ASP A 299 -7.70 -15.52 21.01
CA ASP A 299 -6.51 -16.30 21.26
C ASP A 299 -6.83 -17.42 22.29
N LEU A 300 -6.15 -18.56 22.14
CA LEU A 300 -6.34 -19.69 23.05
C LEU A 300 -5.46 -19.61 24.30
N ALA A 301 -4.44 -18.76 24.26
CA ALA A 301 -3.43 -18.65 25.32
C ALA A 301 -3.55 -17.35 26.14
N ASP A 302 -4.29 -16.34 25.63
CA ASP A 302 -4.39 -15.03 26.26
C ASP A 302 -5.77 -14.39 26.03
N ASP A 303 -6.49 -14.12 27.11
CA ASP A 303 -7.83 -13.53 27.10
C ASP A 303 -7.87 -12.08 26.59
N HIS A 304 -6.77 -11.35 26.63
CA HIS A 304 -6.63 -10.00 26.08
C HIS A 304 -6.36 -9.98 24.59
N SER A 305 -6.09 -11.14 24.00
CA SER A 305 -5.63 -11.25 22.62
C SER A 305 -6.70 -11.84 21.69
N CYS A 306 -6.64 -11.39 20.46
CA CYS A 306 -7.45 -11.90 19.36
C CYS A 306 -6.61 -12.05 18.10
N THR A 307 -7.11 -12.83 17.15
CA THR A 307 -6.52 -12.97 15.84
C THR A 307 -7.56 -12.71 14.76
N LEU A 308 -7.09 -12.17 13.64
CA LEU A 308 -7.88 -12.00 12.43
C LEU A 308 -7.04 -12.30 11.18
N TRP A 309 -7.72 -12.44 10.09
CA TRP A 309 -7.14 -12.54 8.75
C TRP A 309 -7.70 -11.43 7.90
N LEU A 310 -6.84 -10.79 7.12
CA LEU A 310 -7.26 -9.77 6.17
C LEU A 310 -6.65 -9.98 4.78
N THR A 311 -7.31 -9.44 3.77
CA THR A 311 -6.80 -9.35 2.41
C THR A 311 -7.13 -7.98 1.83
N GLY A 312 -6.28 -7.48 0.93
CA GLY A 312 -6.53 -6.22 0.26
C GLY A 312 -5.66 -6.04 -0.98
N ASP A 313 -6.13 -5.22 -1.89
CA ASP A 313 -5.37 -4.91 -3.10
C ASP A 313 -4.30 -3.86 -2.80
N GLN A 314 -3.04 -4.30 -2.77
CA GLN A 314 -1.90 -3.47 -2.43
C GLN A 314 -1.58 -2.40 -3.49
N ILE A 315 -2.12 -2.50 -4.71
CA ILE A 315 -1.98 -1.46 -5.74
C ILE A 315 -3.09 -0.41 -5.57
N ARG A 316 -4.28 -0.83 -5.11
CA ARG A 316 -5.42 0.08 -4.85
C ARG A 316 -5.31 0.67 -3.44
N LYS A 317 -5.97 0.11 -2.43
CA LYS A 317 -5.93 0.66 -1.06
C LYS A 317 -4.52 0.75 -0.51
N GLY A 318 -3.67 -0.21 -0.80
CA GLY A 318 -2.27 -0.19 -0.37
C GLY A 318 -1.38 0.86 -1.05
N ALA A 319 -1.83 1.55 -2.09
CA ALA A 319 -1.03 2.54 -2.83
C ALA A 319 -1.88 3.62 -3.49
N ALA A 320 -2.35 3.38 -4.74
CA ALA A 320 -2.96 4.39 -5.58
C ALA A 320 -4.25 4.96 -4.99
N LEU A 321 -5.13 4.12 -4.47
CA LEU A 321 -6.38 4.57 -3.87
C LEU A 321 -6.12 5.41 -2.62
N ASN A 322 -5.26 4.97 -1.72
CA ASN A 322 -4.94 5.76 -0.53
C ASN A 322 -4.35 7.14 -0.90
N ALA A 323 -3.50 7.19 -1.95
CA ALA A 323 -2.97 8.47 -2.44
C ALA A 323 -4.06 9.38 -3.00
N VAL A 324 -5.03 8.84 -3.77
CA VAL A 324 -6.18 9.62 -4.28
C VAL A 324 -7.09 10.07 -3.14
N GLN A 325 -7.36 9.21 -2.15
CA GLN A 325 -8.13 9.57 -0.96
C GLN A 325 -7.43 10.68 -0.13
N ILE A 326 -6.09 10.68 -0.06
CA ILE A 326 -5.34 11.81 0.52
C ILE A 326 -5.60 13.09 -0.27
N ALA A 327 -5.60 13.01 -1.60
CA ALA A 327 -5.89 14.18 -2.43
C ALA A 327 -7.33 14.69 -2.27
N GLU A 328 -8.30 13.82 -2.01
CA GLU A 328 -9.71 14.17 -1.79
C GLU A 328 -9.97 14.95 -0.50
N ILE A 329 -9.08 14.84 0.49
CA ILE A 329 -9.20 15.56 1.77
C ILE A 329 -8.39 16.87 1.82
N LEU A 330 -7.73 17.27 0.71
CA LEU A 330 -6.95 18.51 0.62
C LEU A 330 -7.79 19.67 0.09
#